data_6bb1f89a7b909130ab4acec5a187ab9e
#
_entry.id   6bb1f89a7b909130ab4acec5a187ab9e
#
_cell.length_a   1.000
_cell.length_b   1.000
_cell.length_c   1.000
_cell.angle_alpha   90.00
_cell.angle_beta   90.00
_cell.angle_gamma   90.00
#
_symmetry.space_group_name_H-M   'P 1'
#
loop_
_entity.id
_entity.type
_entity.pdbx_description
1 polymer ?
#
loop_
_entity_poly.entity_id
_entity_poly.type
_entity_poly.pdbx_seq_one_letter_code
_entity_poly.pdbx_strand_id
1 'polypeptide(L)'
;SSRRVDFIISGRNEDHKEAAVIIELKQWETVQAIVGAEALVNTYVGGAMGPQNHPSYQAWSYASFFQDYSVEVQERPVMLAPCAYLHNYVRKDPEALMSPQYQFYTDKAPTFMKGEIESLRDFIKRYIHHGDNKETLYIIENSEIRPSKSLQDLLVSMLKGNQEFILIDSQMVVYETAFLLATQPNPEQRKRVLIVEGGPGTGKSVLAINLLVKLTQLGLIAQYVTKNSAPRHVYEAKLSGSMRKSRISNLFQTAGAYTDAPPNGIDVLISDESHRLTDKSGMFRNQGEDQIKEIIHAALLSVFFIDESQRVTTLDYGSVERISSFA
;
A
#
# COMPACT_ATOMS: atom_id res chain seq x y z
N SER A 1 -7.33 -9.21 9.51
CA SER A 1 -6.00 -9.72 9.91
C SER A 1 -5.47 -8.82 11.02
N SER A 2 -5.12 -9.38 12.17
CA SER A 2 -4.49 -8.64 13.25
C SER A 2 -3.08 -8.25 12.79
N ARG A 3 -2.84 -6.95 12.65
CA ARG A 3 -1.49 -6.39 12.44
C ARG A 3 -0.65 -6.75 13.66
N ARG A 4 0.54 -7.28 13.46
CA ARG A 4 1.36 -7.80 14.55
C ARG A 4 2.80 -7.32 14.39
N VAL A 5 3.27 -6.55 15.36
CA VAL A 5 4.68 -6.27 15.53
C VAL A 5 5.34 -7.52 16.12
N ASP A 6 6.47 -7.96 15.57
CA ASP A 6 7.12 -9.18 16.03
C ASP A 6 7.67 -9.03 17.45
N PHE A 7 8.33 -7.90 17.73
CA PHE A 7 8.93 -7.68 19.04
C PHE A 7 9.02 -6.20 19.41
N ILE A 8 8.66 -5.84 20.64
CA ILE A 8 8.81 -4.50 21.19
C ILE A 8 9.54 -4.58 22.52
N ILE A 9 10.55 -3.74 22.70
CA ILE A 9 11.22 -3.51 23.96
C ILE A 9 10.88 -2.11 24.45
N SER A 10 10.20 -1.99 25.57
CA SER A 10 9.85 -0.71 26.16
C SER A 10 10.74 -0.36 27.37
N GLY A 11 10.85 0.91 27.65
CA GLY A 11 11.62 1.42 28.77
C GLY A 11 11.72 2.95 28.75
N ARG A 12 12.75 3.46 29.39
CA ARG A 12 13.05 4.89 29.43
C ARG A 12 14.46 5.15 28.91
N ASN A 13 14.63 6.23 28.18
CA ASN A 13 15.93 6.67 27.70
C ASN A 13 16.78 7.29 28.83
N GLU A 14 17.95 7.83 28.48
CA GLU A 14 18.86 8.49 29.43
C GLU A 14 18.20 9.67 30.16
N ASP A 15 17.32 10.41 29.51
CA ASP A 15 16.56 11.53 30.08
C ASP A 15 15.29 11.07 30.86
N HIS A 16 15.14 9.80 31.14
CA HIS A 16 13.93 9.19 31.76
C HIS A 16 12.63 9.37 30.97
N LYS A 17 12.70 9.69 29.66
CA LYS A 17 11.55 9.78 28.77
C LYS A 17 11.18 8.39 28.25
N GLU A 18 9.88 8.19 28.02
CA GLU A 18 9.35 6.94 27.49
C GLU A 18 9.92 6.63 26.11
N ALA A 19 10.39 5.40 25.93
CA ALA A 19 10.99 4.93 24.69
C ALA A 19 10.62 3.47 24.40
N ALA A 20 10.49 3.13 23.13
CA ALA A 20 10.33 1.76 22.69
C ALA A 20 11.14 1.47 21.43
N VAL A 21 11.79 0.33 21.42
CA VAL A 21 12.46 -0.23 20.24
C VAL A 21 11.53 -1.25 19.61
N ILE A 22 11.19 -1.04 18.33
CA ILE A 22 10.36 -1.92 17.53
C ILE A 22 11.28 -2.76 16.65
N ILE A 23 11.23 -4.08 16.79
CA ILE A 23 12.12 -4.99 16.06
C ILE A 23 11.30 -5.90 15.17
N GLU A 24 11.52 -5.79 13.87
CA GLU A 24 10.99 -6.74 12.88
C GLU A 24 11.96 -7.92 12.75
N LEU A 25 11.46 -9.14 12.89
CA LEU A 25 12.26 -10.36 12.85
C LEU A 25 12.07 -11.12 11.54
N LYS A 26 13.16 -11.48 10.87
CA LYS A 26 13.13 -12.27 9.64
C LYS A 26 14.00 -13.51 9.74
N GLN A 27 13.44 -14.64 9.27
CA GLN A 27 14.15 -15.93 9.19
C GLN A 27 14.80 -16.18 7.83
N TRP A 28 14.86 -15.16 6.98
CA TRP A 28 15.34 -15.28 5.62
C TRP A 28 16.83 -15.67 5.58
N GLU A 29 17.20 -16.47 4.59
CA GLU A 29 18.59 -16.86 4.30
C GLU A 29 19.10 -16.23 3.01
N THR A 30 18.18 -15.84 2.13
CA THR A 30 18.49 -15.24 0.83
C THR A 30 17.59 -14.05 0.56
N VAL A 31 18.18 -12.98 0.04
CA VAL A 31 17.47 -11.78 -0.38
C VAL A 31 18.05 -11.29 -1.70
N GLN A 32 17.18 -10.80 -2.58
CA GLN A 32 17.56 -10.15 -3.83
C GLN A 32 16.82 -8.81 -3.93
N ALA A 33 17.54 -7.77 -4.35
CA ALA A 33 16.92 -6.48 -4.62
C ALA A 33 16.00 -6.58 -5.86
N ILE A 34 14.86 -5.89 -5.81
CA ILE A 34 13.94 -5.74 -6.95
C ILE A 34 14.22 -4.39 -7.59
N VAL A 35 14.71 -4.38 -8.81
CA VAL A 35 15.00 -3.13 -9.53
C VAL A 35 13.73 -2.29 -9.70
N GLY A 36 13.79 -1.03 -9.28
CA GLY A 36 12.67 -0.08 -9.36
C GLY A 36 11.68 -0.14 -8.19
N ALA A 37 11.83 -1.09 -7.25
CA ALA A 37 11.04 -1.12 -6.03
C ALA A 37 11.75 -0.38 -4.90
N GLU A 38 11.02 0.48 -4.18
CA GLU A 38 11.59 1.27 -3.07
C GLU A 38 11.45 0.56 -1.71
N ALA A 39 10.48 -0.36 -1.58
CA ALA A 39 10.18 -1.03 -0.31
C ALA A 39 10.02 -2.55 -0.42
N LEU A 40 10.31 -3.17 -1.57
CA LEU A 40 10.22 -4.61 -1.76
C LEU A 40 11.56 -5.25 -2.06
N VAL A 41 11.71 -6.49 -1.61
CA VAL A 41 12.79 -7.42 -1.92
C VAL A 41 12.24 -8.77 -2.33
N ASN A 42 12.95 -9.52 -3.14
CA ASN A 42 12.64 -10.93 -3.38
C ASN A 42 13.34 -11.82 -2.35
N THR A 43 12.58 -12.73 -1.78
CA THR A 43 13.08 -13.73 -0.84
C THR A 43 12.27 -15.01 -0.95
N TYR A 44 12.77 -16.07 -0.33
CA TYR A 44 12.13 -17.39 -0.36
C TYR A 44 11.11 -17.51 0.78
N VAL A 45 9.83 -17.51 0.45
CA VAL A 45 8.72 -17.63 1.42
C VAL A 45 7.66 -18.59 0.85
N GLY A 46 7.15 -19.49 1.68
CA GLY A 46 6.10 -20.42 1.25
C GLY A 46 6.50 -21.41 0.17
N GLY A 47 7.81 -21.70 0.02
CA GLY A 47 8.29 -22.65 -0.97
C GLY A 47 8.66 -22.04 -2.33
N ALA A 48 8.57 -20.72 -2.50
CA ALA A 48 8.91 -20.03 -3.74
C ALA A 48 9.60 -18.68 -3.48
N MET A 49 10.36 -18.21 -4.47
CA MET A 49 10.86 -16.83 -4.49
C MET A 49 9.71 -15.89 -4.82
N GLY A 50 9.55 -14.83 -4.02
CA GLY A 50 8.50 -13.85 -4.23
C GLY A 50 8.78 -12.52 -3.54
N PRO A 51 8.05 -11.45 -3.95
CA PRO A 51 8.20 -10.13 -3.38
C PRO A 51 7.68 -10.09 -1.94
N GLN A 52 8.49 -9.51 -1.07
CA GLN A 52 8.18 -9.26 0.34
C GLN A 52 8.59 -7.83 0.71
N ASN A 53 7.97 -7.28 1.74
CA ASN A 53 8.38 -5.99 2.26
C ASN A 53 9.84 -6.00 2.71
N HIS A 54 10.57 -4.94 2.36
CA HIS A 54 11.89 -4.72 2.91
C HIS A 54 11.80 -4.62 4.44
N PRO A 55 12.67 -5.30 5.21
CA PRO A 55 12.56 -5.35 6.67
C PRO A 55 12.59 -3.97 7.33
N SER A 56 13.47 -3.06 6.85
CA SER A 56 13.51 -1.68 7.33
C SER A 56 12.21 -0.93 7.06
N TYR A 57 11.61 -1.11 5.87
CA TYR A 57 10.30 -0.52 5.56
C TYR A 57 9.24 -1.00 6.54
N GLN A 58 9.18 -2.31 6.79
CA GLN A 58 8.17 -2.90 7.65
C GLN A 58 8.30 -2.39 9.10
N ALA A 59 9.52 -2.38 9.67
CA ALA A 59 9.77 -1.84 11.00
C ALA A 59 9.43 -0.34 11.09
N TRP A 60 9.85 0.46 10.11
CA TRP A 60 9.55 1.88 10.03
C TRP A 60 8.04 2.13 9.91
N SER A 61 7.33 1.36 9.09
CA SER A 61 5.89 1.53 8.88
C SER A 61 5.08 1.33 10.17
N TYR A 62 5.48 0.40 11.01
CA TYR A 62 4.84 0.20 12.32
C TYR A 62 5.10 1.38 13.28
N ALA A 63 6.36 1.83 13.38
CA ALA A 63 6.70 2.98 14.21
C ALA A 63 5.92 4.23 13.78
N SER A 64 5.92 4.51 12.47
CA SER A 64 5.19 5.64 11.91
C SER A 64 3.68 5.51 12.09
N PHE A 65 3.13 4.29 11.97
CA PHE A 65 1.71 4.05 12.24
C PHE A 65 1.34 4.40 13.69
N PHE A 66 2.15 4.00 14.68
CA PHE A 66 1.89 4.37 16.07
C PHE A 66 2.01 5.89 16.30
N GLN A 67 3.01 6.55 15.69
CA GLN A 67 3.18 8.00 15.80
C GLN A 67 2.00 8.77 15.20
N ASP A 68 1.46 8.32 14.07
CA ASP A 68 0.46 9.07 13.31
C ASP A 68 -0.99 8.78 13.76
N TYR A 69 -1.25 7.59 14.30
CA TYR A 69 -2.62 7.12 14.58
C TYR A 69 -2.93 6.80 16.04
N SER A 70 -1.92 6.62 16.90
CA SER A 70 -2.12 6.33 18.31
C SER A 70 -2.34 7.61 19.09
N VAL A 71 -3.51 7.76 19.72
CA VAL A 71 -3.87 8.96 20.51
C VAL A 71 -2.87 9.18 21.65
N GLU A 72 -2.61 8.12 22.41
CA GLU A 72 -1.75 8.20 23.59
C GLU A 72 -0.29 8.48 23.21
N VAL A 73 0.21 7.93 22.10
CA VAL A 73 1.57 8.20 21.59
C VAL A 73 1.71 9.64 21.12
N GLN A 74 0.62 10.26 20.60
CA GLN A 74 0.61 11.67 20.22
C GLN A 74 0.54 12.61 21.41
N GLU A 75 -0.24 12.25 22.43
CA GLU A 75 -0.41 13.06 23.65
C GLU A 75 0.77 12.91 24.61
N ARG A 76 1.40 11.75 24.65
CA ARG A 76 2.62 11.44 25.40
C ARG A 76 3.70 11.08 24.40
N PRO A 77 4.66 11.97 24.10
CA PRO A 77 5.66 11.69 23.06
C PRO A 77 6.57 10.52 23.47
N VAL A 78 6.21 9.33 23.05
CA VAL A 78 7.03 8.12 23.18
C VAL A 78 8.05 8.11 22.04
N MET A 79 9.34 7.96 22.36
CA MET A 79 10.38 7.80 21.36
C MET A 79 10.31 6.38 20.77
N LEU A 80 9.94 6.27 19.50
CA LEU A 80 9.89 4.97 18.78
C LEU A 80 11.14 4.81 17.91
N ALA A 81 11.91 3.75 18.15
CA ALA A 81 13.12 3.42 17.41
C ALA A 81 12.94 2.09 16.67
N PRO A 82 12.58 2.12 15.38
CA PRO A 82 12.41 0.90 14.59
C PRO A 82 13.76 0.33 14.13
N CYS A 83 13.85 -1.00 14.05
CA CYS A 83 14.94 -1.72 13.40
C CYS A 83 14.47 -3.10 12.94
N ALA A 84 15.29 -3.77 12.15
CA ALA A 84 15.04 -5.15 11.74
C ALA A 84 16.21 -6.05 12.10
N TYR A 85 15.91 -7.32 12.39
CA TYR A 85 16.93 -8.33 12.63
C TYR A 85 16.70 -9.61 11.82
N LEU A 86 17.62 -9.92 10.92
CA LEU A 86 17.61 -11.11 10.09
C LEU A 86 18.56 -12.14 10.67
N HIS A 87 18.08 -12.99 11.58
CA HIS A 87 18.93 -13.87 12.37
C HIS A 87 19.56 -15.06 11.59
N ASN A 88 19.06 -15.39 10.40
CA ASN A 88 19.62 -16.41 9.52
C ASN A 88 20.41 -15.84 8.34
N TYR A 89 20.20 -14.57 7.98
CA TYR A 89 20.82 -13.95 6.81
C TYR A 89 22.22 -13.44 7.14
N VAL A 90 23.20 -13.90 6.38
CA VAL A 90 24.60 -13.47 6.49
C VAL A 90 24.84 -12.34 5.49
N ARG A 91 25.49 -11.26 5.94
CA ARG A 91 25.84 -10.11 5.09
C ARG A 91 26.67 -10.56 3.89
N LYS A 92 26.36 -10.03 2.74
CA LYS A 92 27.02 -10.31 1.45
C LYS A 92 27.65 -9.03 0.89
N ASP A 93 28.46 -9.17 -0.13
CA ASP A 93 29.05 -8.06 -0.86
C ASP A 93 28.88 -8.32 -2.38
N PRO A 94 28.13 -7.50 -3.12
CA PRO A 94 27.32 -6.37 -2.63
C PRO A 94 26.09 -6.82 -1.82
N GLU A 95 25.68 -5.98 -0.86
CA GLU A 95 24.56 -6.28 0.03
C GLU A 95 23.22 -5.83 -0.58
N ALA A 96 22.33 -6.80 -0.85
CA ALA A 96 21.05 -6.54 -1.49
C ALA A 96 20.13 -5.63 -0.65
N LEU A 97 20.10 -5.80 0.68
CA LEU A 97 19.30 -5.01 1.60
C LEU A 97 19.79 -3.56 1.77
N MET A 98 21.05 -3.28 1.40
CA MET A 98 21.64 -1.94 1.48
C MET A 98 21.74 -1.28 0.11
N SER A 99 21.01 -1.77 -0.90
CA SER A 99 20.94 -1.13 -2.20
C SER A 99 20.44 0.33 -2.07
N PRO A 100 20.99 1.29 -2.85
CA PRO A 100 20.67 2.72 -2.71
C PRO A 100 19.18 3.05 -2.76
N GLN A 101 18.39 2.26 -3.48
CA GLN A 101 16.94 2.43 -3.58
C GLN A 101 16.19 2.26 -2.24
N TYR A 102 16.78 1.56 -1.26
CA TYR A 102 16.20 1.35 0.07
C TYR A 102 16.72 2.33 1.13
N GLN A 103 17.63 3.24 0.76
CA GLN A 103 18.35 4.11 1.70
C GLN A 103 17.40 4.90 2.60
N PHE A 104 16.29 5.41 2.05
CA PHE A 104 15.31 6.15 2.83
C PHE A 104 14.78 5.38 4.05
N TYR A 105 14.60 4.07 3.93
CA TYR A 105 14.10 3.22 5.01
C TYR A 105 15.23 2.68 5.88
N THR A 106 16.37 2.33 5.31
CA THR A 106 17.51 1.81 6.09
C THR A 106 18.13 2.88 7.00
N ASP A 107 18.06 4.15 6.62
CA ASP A 107 18.47 5.28 7.47
C ASP A 107 17.54 5.46 8.68
N LYS A 108 16.25 5.14 8.54
CA LYS A 108 15.23 5.30 9.59
C LYS A 108 15.07 4.06 10.47
N ALA A 109 15.28 2.89 9.91
CA ALA A 109 15.17 1.60 10.57
C ALA A 109 16.34 0.70 10.14
N PRO A 110 17.47 0.75 10.84
CA PRO A 110 18.64 -0.04 10.48
C PRO A 110 18.34 -1.54 10.52
N THR A 111 18.99 -2.27 9.64
CA THR A 111 18.88 -3.72 9.54
C THR A 111 20.14 -4.38 10.08
N PHE A 112 19.95 -5.26 11.05
CA PHE A 112 21.01 -6.11 11.62
C PHE A 112 20.88 -7.53 11.05
N MET A 113 22.03 -8.18 10.85
CA MET A 113 22.12 -9.51 10.22
C MET A 113 22.75 -10.52 11.16
N LYS A 114 22.77 -11.78 10.76
CA LYS A 114 23.43 -12.85 11.50
C LYS A 114 24.89 -12.49 11.81
N GLY A 115 25.27 -12.57 13.09
CA GLY A 115 26.59 -12.18 13.58
C GLY A 115 26.68 -10.74 14.08
N GLU A 116 25.65 -9.89 13.85
CA GLU A 116 25.64 -8.48 14.27
C GLU A 116 24.84 -8.23 15.57
N ILE A 117 24.78 -9.25 16.46
CA ILE A 117 24.00 -9.18 17.70
C ILE A 117 24.51 -8.09 18.66
N GLU A 118 25.81 -7.80 18.68
CA GLU A 118 26.38 -6.74 19.51
C GLU A 118 25.94 -5.36 19.00
N SER A 119 25.92 -5.15 17.68
CA SER A 119 25.42 -3.92 17.07
C SER A 119 23.94 -3.70 17.36
N LEU A 120 23.13 -4.78 17.32
CA LEU A 120 21.72 -4.72 17.73
C LEU A 120 21.57 -4.38 19.22
N ARG A 121 22.40 -4.98 20.09
CA ARG A 121 22.41 -4.66 21.51
C ARG A 121 22.76 -3.21 21.78
N ASP A 122 23.77 -2.68 21.09
CA ASP A 122 24.18 -1.30 21.22
C ASP A 122 23.10 -0.32 20.71
N PHE A 123 22.38 -0.71 19.64
CA PHE A 123 21.22 0.03 19.17
C PHE A 123 20.11 0.06 20.25
N ILE A 124 19.75 -1.07 20.84
CA ILE A 124 18.75 -1.13 21.90
C ILE A 124 19.18 -0.27 23.10
N LYS A 125 20.43 -0.39 23.56
CA LYS A 125 20.96 0.38 24.69
C LYS A 125 21.00 1.88 24.44
N ARG A 126 21.08 2.33 23.18
CA ARG A 126 21.01 3.76 22.83
C ARG A 126 19.68 4.38 23.18
N TYR A 127 18.60 3.61 23.13
CA TYR A 127 17.25 4.12 23.36
C TYR A 127 16.67 3.70 24.70
N ILE A 128 17.07 2.55 25.23
CA ILE A 128 16.53 2.00 26.48
C ILE A 128 17.65 1.90 27.52
N HIS A 129 17.60 2.80 28.51
CA HIS A 129 18.56 2.85 29.63
C HIS A 129 17.96 2.33 30.93
N HIS A 130 16.65 2.52 31.11
CA HIS A 130 15.96 2.16 32.34
C HIS A 130 14.67 1.37 32.03
N GLY A 131 14.30 0.45 32.94
CA GLY A 131 13.01 -0.23 32.85
C GLY A 131 11.84 0.71 33.22
N ASP A 132 10.67 0.44 32.68
CA ASP A 132 9.44 1.24 32.87
C ASP A 132 8.27 0.45 33.47
N ASN A 133 8.52 -0.75 34.01
CA ASN A 133 7.49 -1.67 34.52
C ASN A 133 6.35 -1.95 33.53
N LYS A 134 6.62 -1.95 32.22
CA LYS A 134 5.68 -2.13 31.10
C LYS A 134 4.72 -0.95 30.88
N GLU A 135 4.95 0.20 31.47
CA GLU A 135 4.06 1.35 31.32
C GLU A 135 3.97 1.82 29.88
N THR A 136 5.11 1.98 29.19
CA THR A 136 5.16 2.38 27.78
C THR A 136 4.51 1.32 26.86
N LEU A 137 4.73 0.05 27.14
CA LEU A 137 4.08 -1.03 26.36
C LEU A 137 2.57 -0.97 26.51
N TYR A 138 2.06 -0.78 27.76
CA TYR A 138 0.63 -0.64 28.01
C TYR A 138 0.02 0.56 27.25
N ILE A 139 0.72 1.69 27.19
CA ILE A 139 0.31 2.88 26.42
C ILE A 139 0.17 2.52 24.95
N ILE A 140 1.14 1.83 24.35
CA ILE A 140 1.12 1.44 22.93
C ILE A 140 -0.01 0.46 22.62
N GLU A 141 -0.21 -0.58 23.48
CA GLU A 141 -1.19 -1.64 23.24
C GLU A 141 -2.64 -1.18 23.42
N ASN A 142 -2.89 -0.29 24.37
CA ASN A 142 -4.25 0.15 24.72
C ASN A 142 -4.64 1.49 24.11
N SER A 143 -3.77 2.05 23.28
CA SER A 143 -4.04 3.32 22.62
C SER A 143 -5.24 3.22 21.68
N GLU A 144 -6.13 4.20 21.77
CA GLU A 144 -7.16 4.40 20.75
C GLU A 144 -6.51 4.76 19.42
N ILE A 145 -6.92 4.08 18.37
CA ILE A 145 -6.53 4.45 17.00
C ILE A 145 -7.53 5.47 16.51
N ARG A 146 -7.08 6.70 16.29
CA ARG A 146 -7.94 7.72 15.68
C ARG A 146 -8.29 7.31 14.26
N PRO A 147 -9.59 7.37 13.87
CA PRO A 147 -9.96 7.19 12.49
C PRO A 147 -9.21 8.24 11.66
N SER A 148 -8.56 7.78 10.60
CA SER A 148 -7.89 8.66 9.64
C SER A 148 -8.88 9.70 9.09
N LYS A 149 -8.35 10.81 8.58
CA LYS A 149 -9.13 11.76 7.76
C LYS A 149 -10.01 10.99 6.77
N SER A 150 -11.14 11.57 6.38
CA SER A 150 -11.98 10.91 5.37
C SER A 150 -11.13 10.61 4.13
N LEU A 151 -11.43 9.50 3.44
CA LEU A 151 -10.71 9.11 2.20
C LEU A 151 -10.63 10.27 1.20
N GLN A 152 -11.65 11.14 1.19
CA GLN A 152 -11.73 12.30 0.32
C GLN A 152 -10.76 13.42 0.73
N ASP A 153 -10.64 13.72 2.04
CA ASP A 153 -9.69 14.74 2.54
C ASP A 153 -8.27 14.32 2.29
N LEU A 154 -8.02 13.02 2.38
CA LEU A 154 -6.78 12.39 2.07
C LEU A 154 -6.40 12.54 0.61
N LEU A 155 -7.28 12.19 -0.32
CA LEU A 155 -7.04 12.37 -1.73
C LEU A 155 -6.68 13.82 -2.07
N VAL A 156 -7.40 14.79 -1.49
CA VAL A 156 -7.10 16.22 -1.68
C VAL A 156 -5.70 16.55 -1.21
N SER A 157 -5.31 16.07 -0.05
CA SER A 157 -3.99 16.31 0.52
C SER A 157 -2.88 15.67 -0.31
N MET A 158 -3.06 14.44 -0.73
CA MET A 158 -2.09 13.70 -1.57
C MET A 158 -1.91 14.34 -2.95
N LEU A 159 -2.98 14.81 -3.59
CA LEU A 159 -2.91 15.53 -4.85
C LEU A 159 -2.20 16.88 -4.74
N LYS A 160 -2.12 17.45 -3.52
CA LYS A 160 -1.31 18.63 -3.19
C LYS A 160 0.16 18.30 -2.89
N GLY A 161 0.55 17.02 -2.96
CA GLY A 161 1.92 16.55 -2.74
C GLY A 161 2.26 16.13 -1.32
N ASN A 162 1.28 16.09 -0.41
CA ASN A 162 1.50 15.60 0.95
C ASN A 162 1.49 14.07 0.97
N GLN A 163 2.47 13.45 1.62
CA GLN A 163 2.43 12.03 1.93
C GLN A 163 1.58 11.82 3.19
N GLU A 164 0.39 11.24 3.03
CA GLU A 164 -0.53 11.08 4.16
C GLU A 164 -0.82 9.63 4.55
N PHE A 165 -0.26 8.64 3.82
CA PHE A 165 -0.48 7.24 4.15
C PHE A 165 0.78 6.41 4.21
N ILE A 166 0.82 5.62 5.26
CA ILE A 166 1.76 4.52 5.40
C ILE A 166 1.01 3.25 5.01
N LEU A 167 1.44 2.64 3.91
CA LEU A 167 0.93 1.35 3.49
C LEU A 167 1.61 0.26 4.33
N ILE A 168 0.83 -0.63 4.93
CA ILE A 168 1.35 -1.63 5.86
C ILE A 168 1.23 -3.02 5.24
N ASP A 169 2.25 -3.84 5.44
CA ASP A 169 2.28 -5.25 5.07
C ASP A 169 1.91 -5.50 3.59
N SER A 170 0.87 -6.30 3.35
CA SER A 170 0.41 -6.66 2.01
C SER A 170 -0.03 -5.45 1.17
N GLN A 171 -0.41 -4.33 1.78
CA GLN A 171 -0.79 -3.13 1.03
C GLN A 171 0.39 -2.56 0.24
N MET A 172 1.60 -2.53 0.85
CA MET A 172 2.80 -2.06 0.14
C MET A 172 3.21 -3.04 -0.96
N VAL A 173 3.10 -4.34 -0.73
CA VAL A 173 3.37 -5.35 -1.77
C VAL A 173 2.49 -5.14 -2.99
N VAL A 174 1.18 -4.96 -2.78
CA VAL A 174 0.23 -4.70 -3.88
C VAL A 174 0.54 -3.38 -4.58
N TYR A 175 0.79 -2.32 -3.81
CA TYR A 175 1.08 -0.98 -4.34
C TYR A 175 2.31 -0.99 -5.25
N GLU A 176 3.44 -1.52 -4.78
CA GLU A 176 4.66 -1.57 -5.58
C GLU A 176 4.55 -2.56 -6.75
N THR A 177 3.84 -3.68 -6.59
CA THR A 177 3.57 -4.58 -7.71
C THR A 177 2.79 -3.87 -8.81
N ALA A 178 1.71 -3.16 -8.47
CA ALA A 178 0.94 -2.39 -9.43
C ALA A 178 1.78 -1.27 -10.07
N PHE A 179 2.59 -0.57 -9.26
CA PHE A 179 3.49 0.47 -9.70
C PHE A 179 4.54 -0.05 -10.70
N LEU A 180 5.19 -1.16 -10.39
CA LEU A 180 6.15 -1.80 -11.28
C LEU A 180 5.50 -2.25 -12.60
N LEU A 181 4.31 -2.87 -12.54
CA LEU A 181 3.57 -3.25 -13.73
C LEU A 181 3.21 -2.05 -14.60
N ALA A 182 2.92 -0.89 -14.00
CA ALA A 182 2.60 0.34 -14.72
C ALA A 182 3.82 1.00 -15.37
N THR A 183 5.00 0.91 -14.73
CA THR A 183 6.20 1.66 -15.13
C THR A 183 7.23 0.83 -15.89
N GLN A 184 7.18 -0.50 -15.79
CA GLN A 184 8.06 -1.38 -16.54
C GLN A 184 7.82 -1.31 -18.05
N PRO A 185 8.89 -1.33 -18.89
CA PRO A 185 8.77 -1.32 -20.34
C PRO A 185 7.78 -2.37 -20.85
N ASN A 186 6.90 -1.97 -21.75
CA ASN A 186 5.91 -2.82 -22.40
C ASN A 186 5.88 -2.54 -23.92
N PRO A 187 6.97 -2.83 -24.64
CA PRO A 187 7.12 -2.48 -26.05
C PRO A 187 6.08 -3.17 -26.94
N GLU A 188 5.62 -4.32 -26.55
CA GLU A 188 4.59 -5.09 -27.30
C GLU A 188 3.17 -4.68 -26.93
N GLN A 189 3.01 -3.70 -26.03
CA GLN A 189 1.71 -3.23 -25.53
C GLN A 189 0.77 -4.37 -25.08
N ARG A 190 1.34 -5.42 -24.48
CA ARG A 190 0.56 -6.53 -23.92
C ARG A 190 -0.30 -6.05 -22.78
N LYS A 191 -1.52 -6.56 -22.72
CA LYS A 191 -2.42 -6.33 -21.60
C LYS A 191 -1.82 -6.88 -20.32
N ARG A 192 -1.93 -6.11 -19.24
CA ARG A 192 -1.56 -6.54 -17.89
C ARG A 192 -2.79 -6.40 -16.99
N VAL A 193 -3.07 -7.43 -16.24
CA VAL A 193 -4.20 -7.45 -15.31
C VAL A 193 -3.67 -7.81 -13.92
N LEU A 194 -4.00 -6.99 -12.94
CA LEU A 194 -3.71 -7.25 -11.53
C LEU A 194 -5.03 -7.37 -10.76
N ILE A 195 -5.27 -8.50 -10.14
CA ILE A 195 -6.44 -8.73 -9.29
C ILE A 195 -6.01 -8.64 -7.83
N VAL A 196 -6.66 -7.78 -7.06
CA VAL A 196 -6.39 -7.52 -5.66
C VAL A 196 -7.61 -7.93 -4.83
N GLU A 197 -7.53 -9.09 -4.23
CA GLU A 197 -8.57 -9.60 -3.35
C GLU A 197 -8.35 -9.10 -1.91
N GLY A 198 -9.43 -8.71 -1.25
CA GLY A 198 -9.36 -8.32 0.14
C GLY A 198 -10.73 -8.09 0.74
N GLY A 199 -10.93 -8.45 2.01
CA GLY A 199 -12.16 -8.28 2.75
C GLY A 199 -12.50 -6.81 3.07
N PRO A 200 -13.62 -6.56 3.76
CA PRO A 200 -14.00 -5.22 4.20
C PRO A 200 -12.93 -4.62 5.13
N GLY A 201 -12.68 -3.31 5.03
CA GLY A 201 -11.73 -2.60 5.90
C GLY A 201 -10.26 -2.92 5.69
N THR A 202 -9.87 -3.67 4.66
CA THR A 202 -8.45 -3.95 4.35
C THR A 202 -7.72 -2.78 3.68
N GLY A 203 -8.42 -1.68 3.39
CA GLY A 203 -7.84 -0.46 2.82
C GLY A 203 -7.73 -0.47 1.29
N LYS A 204 -8.49 -1.29 0.58
CA LYS A 204 -8.51 -1.38 -0.90
C LYS A 204 -8.65 -0.01 -1.56
N SER A 205 -9.67 0.76 -1.17
CA SER A 205 -9.92 2.10 -1.76
C SER A 205 -8.80 3.10 -1.43
N VAL A 206 -8.21 3.01 -0.24
CA VAL A 206 -7.03 3.81 0.15
C VAL A 206 -5.86 3.51 -0.78
N LEU A 207 -5.60 2.22 -1.00
CA LEU A 207 -4.53 1.76 -1.88
C LEU A 207 -4.76 2.19 -3.33
N ALA A 208 -5.99 2.05 -3.83
CA ALA A 208 -6.39 2.49 -5.16
C ALA A 208 -6.16 3.99 -5.38
N ILE A 209 -6.50 4.83 -4.38
CA ILE A 209 -6.27 6.27 -4.42
C ILE A 209 -4.77 6.62 -4.37
N ASN A 210 -3.99 5.96 -3.51
CA ASN A 210 -2.54 6.14 -3.46
C ASN A 210 -1.90 5.85 -4.82
N LEU A 211 -2.28 4.74 -5.43
CA LEU A 211 -1.79 4.33 -6.74
C LEU A 211 -2.17 5.35 -7.83
N LEU A 212 -3.44 5.80 -7.86
CA LEU A 212 -3.91 6.83 -8.79
C LEU A 212 -3.07 8.10 -8.71
N VAL A 213 -2.85 8.61 -7.50
CA VAL A 213 -2.09 9.84 -7.29
C VAL A 213 -0.65 9.69 -7.75
N LYS A 214 0.03 8.62 -7.35
CA LYS A 214 1.44 8.37 -7.72
C LYS A 214 1.61 8.26 -9.24
N LEU A 215 0.77 7.48 -9.91
CA LEU A 215 0.82 7.30 -11.36
C LEU A 215 0.55 8.61 -12.11
N THR A 216 -0.43 9.39 -11.63
CA THR A 216 -0.74 10.71 -12.21
C THR A 216 0.42 11.72 -12.03
N GLN A 217 1.13 11.68 -10.89
CA GLN A 217 2.31 12.51 -10.64
C GLN A 217 3.47 12.17 -11.58
N LEU A 218 3.58 10.92 -12.02
CA LEU A 218 4.55 10.47 -13.02
C LEU A 218 4.16 10.85 -14.46
N GLY A 219 2.98 11.46 -14.66
CA GLY A 219 2.48 11.85 -15.96
C GLY A 219 1.76 10.74 -16.73
N LEU A 220 1.50 9.58 -16.12
CA LEU A 220 0.72 8.51 -16.73
C LEU A 220 -0.77 8.88 -16.77
N ILE A 221 -1.46 8.42 -17.81
CA ILE A 221 -2.92 8.53 -17.92
C ILE A 221 -3.54 7.42 -17.05
N ALA A 222 -3.81 7.77 -15.79
CA ALA A 222 -4.42 6.87 -14.82
C ALA A 222 -5.84 7.34 -14.47
N GLN A 223 -6.78 6.40 -14.37
CA GLN A 223 -8.18 6.71 -14.02
C GLN A 223 -8.70 5.73 -12.96
N TYR A 224 -9.46 6.28 -12.03
CA TYR A 224 -10.19 5.52 -11.01
C TYR A 224 -11.60 5.23 -11.48
N VAL A 225 -11.95 3.95 -11.49
CA VAL A 225 -13.22 3.44 -12.02
C VAL A 225 -14.06 2.90 -10.87
N THR A 226 -15.30 3.35 -10.78
CA THR A 226 -16.29 2.81 -9.82
C THR A 226 -17.67 2.77 -10.44
N LYS A 227 -18.46 1.75 -10.09
CA LYS A 227 -19.88 1.70 -10.51
C LYS A 227 -20.71 2.80 -9.85
N ASN A 228 -20.35 3.19 -8.62
CA ASN A 228 -21.13 4.16 -7.86
C ASN A 228 -20.69 5.59 -8.19
N SER A 229 -21.62 6.43 -8.62
CA SER A 229 -21.38 7.85 -8.91
C SER A 229 -21.18 8.71 -7.64
N ALA A 230 -21.66 8.25 -6.48
CA ALA A 230 -21.59 9.02 -5.23
C ALA A 230 -20.16 9.41 -4.81
N PRO A 231 -19.14 8.53 -4.82
CA PRO A 231 -17.76 8.94 -4.54
C PRO A 231 -17.27 10.02 -5.49
N ARG A 232 -17.59 9.93 -6.78
CA ARG A 232 -17.18 10.90 -7.79
C ARG A 232 -17.68 12.32 -7.47
N HIS A 233 -18.96 12.50 -7.13
CA HIS A 233 -19.51 13.80 -6.78
C HIS A 233 -18.86 14.40 -5.53
N VAL A 234 -18.51 13.57 -4.55
CA VAL A 234 -17.79 14.02 -3.36
C VAL A 234 -16.38 14.46 -3.70
N TYR A 235 -15.67 13.71 -4.54
CA TYR A 235 -14.33 14.10 -5.02
C TYR A 235 -14.38 15.37 -5.86
N GLU A 236 -15.35 15.50 -6.76
CA GLU A 236 -15.58 16.71 -7.55
C GLU A 236 -15.81 17.94 -6.65
N ALA A 237 -16.67 17.83 -5.65
CA ALA A 237 -16.96 18.93 -4.73
C ALA A 237 -15.74 19.36 -3.92
N LYS A 238 -14.97 18.42 -3.36
CA LYS A 238 -13.80 18.70 -2.53
C LYS A 238 -12.57 19.18 -3.34
N LEU A 239 -12.41 18.72 -4.56
CA LEU A 239 -11.30 19.10 -5.44
C LEU A 239 -11.58 20.38 -6.25
N SER A 240 -12.84 20.82 -6.36
CA SER A 240 -13.25 21.98 -7.16
C SER A 240 -12.57 23.30 -6.79
N GLY A 241 -11.97 23.43 -5.60
CA GLY A 241 -11.18 24.60 -5.20
C GLY A 241 -9.69 24.52 -5.54
N SER A 242 -9.17 23.31 -5.83
CA SER A 242 -7.73 23.07 -6.01
C SER A 242 -7.35 22.56 -7.41
N MET A 243 -8.31 22.05 -8.18
CA MET A 243 -8.09 21.52 -9.52
C MET A 243 -9.18 21.92 -10.49
N ARG A 244 -8.85 21.98 -11.80
CA ARG A 244 -9.85 22.22 -12.85
C ARG A 244 -10.84 21.05 -12.93
N LYS A 245 -12.14 21.36 -13.10
CA LYS A 245 -13.19 20.33 -13.21
C LYS A 245 -12.93 19.28 -14.28
N SER A 246 -12.37 19.68 -15.44
CA SER A 246 -12.00 18.75 -16.51
C SER A 246 -10.95 17.74 -16.07
N ARG A 247 -9.97 18.14 -15.24
CA ARG A 247 -8.97 17.22 -14.71
C ARG A 247 -9.56 16.23 -13.73
N ILE A 248 -10.47 16.69 -12.85
CA ILE A 248 -11.15 15.83 -11.89
C ILE A 248 -12.04 14.81 -12.61
N SER A 249 -12.83 15.26 -13.60
CA SER A 249 -13.69 14.36 -14.38
C SER A 249 -12.90 13.33 -15.18
N ASN A 250 -11.65 13.64 -15.57
CA ASN A 250 -10.77 12.66 -16.22
C ASN A 250 -10.18 11.64 -15.25
N LEU A 251 -10.01 11.97 -13.98
CA LEU A 251 -9.46 11.05 -12.98
C LEU A 251 -10.49 10.04 -12.48
N PHE A 252 -11.78 10.40 -12.47
CA PHE A 252 -12.84 9.57 -11.89
C PHE A 252 -13.90 9.26 -12.93
N GLN A 253 -14.02 8.01 -13.30
CA GLN A 253 -14.92 7.53 -14.33
C GLN A 253 -15.89 6.46 -13.81
N THR A 254 -16.98 6.27 -14.53
CA THR A 254 -17.87 5.13 -14.32
C THR A 254 -17.45 3.98 -15.24
N ALA A 255 -17.76 2.73 -14.88
CA ALA A 255 -17.41 1.57 -15.70
C ALA A 255 -17.95 1.64 -17.13
N GLY A 256 -19.13 2.27 -17.33
CA GLY A 256 -19.71 2.45 -18.66
C GLY A 256 -19.01 3.45 -19.58
N ALA A 257 -18.00 4.17 -19.09
CA ALA A 257 -17.26 5.13 -19.91
C ALA A 257 -16.34 4.46 -20.96
N TYR A 258 -16.17 3.15 -20.87
CA TYR A 258 -15.19 2.40 -21.70
C TYR A 258 -15.84 1.55 -22.79
N THR A 259 -17.16 1.61 -22.94
CA THR A 259 -17.91 0.83 -23.94
C THR A 259 -17.36 1.01 -25.38
N ASP A 260 -17.00 2.23 -25.74
CA ASP A 260 -16.47 2.58 -27.08
C ASP A 260 -15.02 3.08 -27.00
N ALA A 261 -14.30 2.77 -25.91
CA ALA A 261 -12.93 3.25 -25.74
C ALA A 261 -11.97 2.57 -26.72
N PRO A 262 -11.01 3.32 -27.30
CA PRO A 262 -9.99 2.72 -28.16
C PRO A 262 -9.08 1.79 -27.36
N PRO A 263 -8.55 0.72 -27.96
CA PRO A 263 -7.64 -0.20 -27.29
C PRO A 263 -6.38 0.55 -26.84
N ASN A 264 -5.93 0.27 -25.60
CA ASN A 264 -4.71 0.83 -25.01
C ASN A 264 -4.67 2.38 -24.97
N GLY A 265 -5.83 3.03 -25.00
CA GLY A 265 -5.92 4.50 -24.93
C GLY A 265 -5.57 5.08 -23.56
N ILE A 266 -5.47 4.24 -22.53
CA ILE A 266 -5.21 4.60 -21.15
C ILE A 266 -4.07 3.74 -20.62
N ASP A 267 -3.15 4.37 -19.86
CA ASP A 267 -2.02 3.62 -19.31
C ASP A 267 -2.49 2.69 -18.18
N VAL A 268 -3.30 3.20 -17.23
CA VAL A 268 -3.75 2.43 -16.08
C VAL A 268 -5.22 2.71 -15.74
N LEU A 269 -6.03 1.67 -15.64
CA LEU A 269 -7.37 1.70 -15.06
C LEU A 269 -7.38 1.00 -13.69
N ILE A 270 -7.84 1.72 -12.69
CA ILE A 270 -7.93 1.25 -11.31
C ILE A 270 -9.40 1.09 -10.96
N SER A 271 -9.91 -0.12 -11.02
CA SER A 271 -11.32 -0.43 -10.71
C SER A 271 -11.48 -0.78 -9.24
N ASP A 272 -12.19 0.05 -8.50
CA ASP A 272 -12.55 -0.21 -7.11
C ASP A 272 -13.96 -0.81 -7.03
N GLU A 273 -14.23 -1.60 -5.98
CA GLU A 273 -15.49 -2.34 -5.80
C GLU A 273 -15.84 -3.20 -7.05
N SER A 274 -14.84 -3.87 -7.62
CA SER A 274 -14.97 -4.55 -8.92
C SER A 274 -16.00 -5.69 -8.92
N HIS A 275 -16.36 -6.23 -7.75
CA HIS A 275 -17.45 -7.19 -7.60
C HIS A 275 -18.81 -6.63 -8.05
N ARG A 276 -18.95 -5.30 -8.09
CA ARG A 276 -20.18 -4.61 -8.52
C ARG A 276 -20.27 -4.35 -10.02
N LEU A 277 -19.23 -4.65 -10.80
CA LEU A 277 -19.27 -4.53 -12.26
C LEU A 277 -20.40 -5.40 -12.85
N THR A 278 -20.96 -4.95 -13.96
CA THR A 278 -22.09 -5.61 -14.62
C THR A 278 -21.71 -6.13 -16.02
N ASP A 279 -22.53 -7.01 -16.55
CA ASP A 279 -22.38 -7.53 -17.93
C ASP A 279 -22.45 -6.38 -18.95
N LYS A 280 -23.43 -5.52 -18.86
CA LYS A 280 -23.65 -4.40 -19.81
C LYS A 280 -23.81 -3.07 -19.10
N SER A 281 -23.47 -2.01 -19.81
CA SER A 281 -23.61 -0.62 -19.39
C SER A 281 -24.96 -0.02 -19.84
N GLY A 282 -25.27 1.21 -19.37
CA GLY A 282 -26.49 1.94 -19.66
C GLY A 282 -27.64 1.63 -18.71
N MET A 283 -28.62 2.53 -18.67
CA MET A 283 -29.78 2.45 -17.75
C MET A 283 -30.60 1.16 -18.01
N PHE A 284 -30.68 0.73 -19.26
CA PHE A 284 -31.40 -0.48 -19.67
C PHE A 284 -30.49 -1.67 -19.99
N ARG A 285 -29.19 -1.61 -19.62
CA ARG A 285 -28.20 -2.63 -19.90
C ARG A 285 -28.15 -3.03 -21.37
N ASN A 286 -28.15 -2.05 -22.23
CA ASN A 286 -28.20 -2.23 -23.69
C ASN A 286 -26.94 -1.66 -24.38
N GLN A 287 -25.94 -1.23 -23.62
CA GLN A 287 -24.70 -0.67 -24.13
C GLN A 287 -23.52 -1.58 -23.78
N GLY A 288 -22.62 -1.78 -24.74
CA GLY A 288 -21.43 -2.57 -24.59
C GLY A 288 -21.67 -4.09 -24.56
N GLU A 289 -20.59 -4.81 -24.25
CA GLU A 289 -20.58 -6.26 -24.17
C GLU A 289 -20.42 -6.75 -22.73
N ASP A 290 -19.35 -6.28 -22.07
CA ASP A 290 -18.99 -6.65 -20.70
C ASP A 290 -18.06 -5.58 -20.11
N GLN A 291 -18.41 -5.01 -18.96
CA GLN A 291 -17.65 -3.94 -18.35
C GLN A 291 -16.21 -4.33 -17.98
N ILE A 292 -15.97 -5.59 -17.58
CA ILE A 292 -14.62 -6.10 -17.29
C ILE A 292 -13.79 -6.14 -18.57
N LYS A 293 -14.35 -6.74 -19.64
CA LYS A 293 -13.72 -6.83 -20.96
C LYS A 293 -13.39 -5.42 -21.50
N GLU A 294 -14.33 -4.50 -21.40
CA GLU A 294 -14.19 -3.11 -21.85
C GLU A 294 -13.08 -2.36 -21.10
N ILE A 295 -12.99 -2.52 -19.77
CA ILE A 295 -11.91 -1.96 -18.94
C ILE A 295 -10.55 -2.54 -19.35
N ILE A 296 -10.43 -3.86 -19.50
CA ILE A 296 -9.19 -4.53 -19.94
C ILE A 296 -8.83 -4.07 -21.36
N HIS A 297 -9.81 -3.92 -22.25
CA HIS A 297 -9.58 -3.47 -23.61
C HIS A 297 -9.03 -2.06 -23.68
N ALA A 298 -9.54 -1.14 -22.84
CA ALA A 298 -9.22 0.28 -22.88
C ALA A 298 -7.81 0.60 -22.33
N ALA A 299 -7.21 -0.21 -21.45
CA ALA A 299 -5.97 0.09 -20.75
C ALA A 299 -4.82 -0.87 -21.06
N LEU A 300 -3.58 -0.39 -20.86
CA LEU A 300 -2.37 -1.23 -20.85
C LEU A 300 -2.27 -2.04 -19.54
N LEU A 301 -2.63 -1.44 -18.41
CA LEU A 301 -2.73 -2.11 -17.11
C LEU A 301 -4.12 -1.88 -16.52
N SER A 302 -4.78 -2.96 -16.12
CA SER A 302 -6.05 -2.92 -15.38
C SER A 302 -5.85 -3.51 -13.99
N VAL A 303 -6.10 -2.72 -12.94
CA VAL A 303 -6.02 -3.15 -11.54
C VAL A 303 -7.44 -3.26 -10.98
N PHE A 304 -7.85 -4.46 -10.60
CA PHE A 304 -9.17 -4.75 -10.07
C PHE A 304 -9.10 -5.00 -8.55
N PHE A 305 -9.67 -4.10 -7.76
CA PHE A 305 -9.88 -4.30 -6.33
C PHE A 305 -11.22 -4.97 -6.11
N ILE A 306 -11.23 -6.16 -5.56
CA ILE A 306 -12.42 -6.99 -5.47
C ILE A 306 -12.64 -7.59 -4.08
N ASP A 307 -13.89 -7.75 -3.69
CA ASP A 307 -14.35 -8.48 -2.52
C ASP A 307 -15.62 -9.25 -2.87
N GLU A 308 -15.46 -10.49 -3.27
CA GLU A 308 -16.61 -11.30 -3.70
C GLU A 308 -17.64 -11.54 -2.60
N SER A 309 -17.24 -11.45 -1.33
CA SER A 309 -18.16 -11.58 -0.18
C SER A 309 -19.15 -10.41 -0.05
N GLN A 310 -18.85 -9.28 -0.69
CA GLN A 310 -19.69 -8.08 -0.67
C GLN A 310 -20.65 -7.95 -1.88
N ARG A 311 -20.85 -9.00 -2.64
CA ARG A 311 -21.90 -9.02 -3.66
C ARG A 311 -23.27 -8.91 -2.99
N VAL A 312 -24.07 -7.92 -3.38
CA VAL A 312 -25.39 -7.64 -2.77
C VAL A 312 -26.53 -8.05 -3.70
N THR A 313 -26.31 -8.03 -5.01
CA THR A 313 -27.34 -8.26 -6.00
C THR A 313 -26.95 -9.34 -7.01
N THR A 314 -27.94 -10.02 -7.59
CA THR A 314 -27.73 -10.96 -8.71
C THR A 314 -27.15 -10.29 -9.96
N LEU A 315 -27.08 -8.94 -9.93
CA LEU A 315 -26.59 -8.11 -11.01
C LEU A 315 -25.10 -7.75 -10.85
N ASP A 316 -24.48 -8.14 -9.74
CA ASP A 316 -23.06 -7.95 -9.47
C ASP A 316 -22.27 -9.11 -10.08
N TYR A 317 -21.76 -8.88 -11.29
CA TYR A 317 -21.10 -9.89 -12.13
C TYR A 317 -19.60 -10.03 -11.93
N GLY A 318 -18.96 -9.03 -11.30
CA GLY A 318 -17.52 -9.05 -11.09
C GLY A 318 -17.06 -10.24 -10.25
N SER A 319 -16.15 -11.05 -10.76
CA SER A 319 -15.50 -12.16 -10.06
C SER A 319 -14.06 -12.32 -10.51
N VAL A 320 -13.25 -12.94 -9.66
CA VAL A 320 -11.87 -13.30 -9.99
C VAL A 320 -11.83 -14.19 -11.23
N GLU A 321 -12.71 -15.19 -11.28
CA GLU A 321 -12.84 -16.10 -12.42
C GLU A 321 -13.14 -15.34 -13.72
N ARG A 322 -14.12 -14.41 -13.69
CA ARG A 322 -14.51 -13.64 -14.86
C ARG A 322 -13.42 -12.67 -15.31
N ILE A 323 -12.77 -11.96 -14.36
CA ILE A 323 -11.64 -11.10 -14.71
C ILE A 323 -10.53 -11.92 -15.36
N SER A 324 -10.19 -13.08 -14.79
CA SER A 324 -9.17 -13.98 -15.32
C SER A 324 -9.50 -14.55 -16.70
N SER A 325 -10.78 -14.68 -17.04
CA SER A 325 -11.20 -15.19 -18.35
C SER A 325 -10.98 -14.20 -19.50
N PHE A 326 -10.84 -12.90 -19.19
CA PHE A 326 -10.58 -11.83 -20.14
C PHE A 326 -9.14 -11.30 -20.10
N ALA A 327 -8.30 -11.79 -19.16
CA ALA A 327 -6.93 -11.33 -18.92
C ALA A 327 -5.90 -11.89 -19.91
#